data_1ce24780692b65b802262d78dbfa4910
#
_entry.id   1ce24780692b65b802262d78dbfa4910
#
_cell.length_a   1.000
_cell.length_b   1.000
_cell.length_c   1.000
_cell.angle_alpha   90.00
_cell.angle_beta   90.00
_cell.angle_gamma   90.00
#
_symmetry.space_group_name_H-M   'P 1'
#
loop_
_entity.id
_entity.type
_entity.pdbx_description
1 polymer ?
#
loop_
_entity_poly.entity_id
_entity_poly.type
_entity_poly.pdbx_seq_one_letter_code
_entity_poly.pdbx_strand_id
1 'polypeptide(L)'
;MKTLNEYLELAAVAHGHLCAGQVLGVRLAMLGLQELGIEDPIAERKRIVTYVEIDRCVTDAVALVANCRLGKRALKFRDWGKVAATFVDLQTGRAVRIAAKESSKQAAREMFPEMAKDAGQQRAYAALSDEVLFDKQWVKVEVQPEDLPGFKGPRVVCAECGEGINFKREVVVEGRTLCRACSGERYYQAL
;
A
#
# COMPACT_ATOMS: atom_id res chain seq x y z
N MET A 1 -5.22 -10.39 -14.74
CA MET A 1 -4.24 -10.56 -13.62
C MET A 1 -3.50 -11.89 -13.75
N LYS A 2 -2.30 -12.02 -13.17
CA LYS A 2 -1.60 -13.30 -13.01
C LYS A 2 -2.32 -14.19 -12.00
N THR A 3 -2.01 -15.49 -12.03
CA THR A 3 -2.46 -16.44 -11.00
C THR A 3 -1.81 -16.16 -9.65
N LEU A 4 -2.40 -16.69 -8.57
CA LEU A 4 -1.82 -16.60 -7.23
C LEU A 4 -0.38 -17.11 -7.19
N ASN A 5 -0.12 -18.29 -7.77
CA ASN A 5 1.21 -18.91 -7.77
C ASN A 5 2.25 -18.04 -8.48
N GLU A 6 1.92 -17.49 -9.66
CA GLU A 6 2.80 -16.57 -10.38
C GLU A 6 3.14 -15.32 -9.57
N TYR A 7 2.16 -14.76 -8.85
CA TYR A 7 2.43 -13.62 -7.98
C TYR A 7 3.25 -13.99 -6.75
N LEU A 8 3.06 -15.17 -6.17
CA LEU A 8 3.86 -15.63 -5.03
C LEU A 8 5.32 -15.87 -5.41
N GLU A 9 5.58 -16.42 -6.60
CA GLU A 9 6.94 -16.58 -7.14
C GLU A 9 7.60 -15.20 -7.34
N LEU A 10 6.91 -14.26 -7.96
CA LEU A 10 7.42 -12.90 -8.15
C LEU A 10 7.65 -12.18 -6.82
N ALA A 11 6.76 -12.36 -5.84
CA ALA A 11 6.88 -11.77 -4.51
C ALA A 11 8.08 -12.34 -3.76
N ALA A 12 8.31 -13.66 -3.84
CA ALA A 12 9.48 -14.30 -3.25
C ALA A 12 10.79 -13.76 -3.82
N VAL A 13 10.86 -13.58 -5.14
CA VAL A 13 12.05 -13.00 -5.81
C VAL A 13 12.25 -11.53 -5.41
N ALA A 14 11.19 -10.72 -5.44
CA ALA A 14 11.27 -9.29 -5.16
C ALA A 14 11.62 -8.97 -3.70
N HIS A 15 11.11 -9.79 -2.75
CA HIS A 15 11.31 -9.62 -1.32
C HIS A 15 12.52 -10.42 -0.77
N GLY A 16 13.08 -11.34 -1.56
CA GLY A 16 14.22 -12.20 -1.20
C GLY A 16 13.81 -13.55 -0.58
N HIS A 17 12.59 -13.71 -0.12
CA HIS A 17 12.01 -14.97 0.36
C HIS A 17 10.48 -14.88 0.40
N LEU A 18 9.80 -16.00 0.46
CA LEU A 18 8.35 -16.03 0.70
C LEU A 18 8.09 -16.12 2.21
N CYS A 19 7.24 -15.23 2.73
CA CYS A 19 6.76 -15.27 4.11
C CYS A 19 5.23 -15.16 4.16
N ALA A 20 4.63 -15.44 5.31
CA ALA A 20 3.17 -15.36 5.48
C ALA A 20 2.61 -13.96 5.14
N GLY A 21 3.36 -12.90 5.43
CA GLY A 21 3.00 -11.52 5.08
C GLY A 21 2.96 -11.28 3.57
N GLN A 22 3.88 -11.89 2.81
CA GLN A 22 3.87 -11.83 1.34
C GLN A 22 2.63 -12.52 0.77
N VAL A 23 2.31 -13.73 1.25
CA VAL A 23 1.13 -14.48 0.79
C VAL A 23 -0.16 -13.67 1.05
N LEU A 24 -0.29 -13.14 2.28
CA LEU A 24 -1.45 -12.35 2.68
C LEU A 24 -1.56 -11.07 1.84
N GLY A 25 -0.45 -10.38 1.59
CA GLY A 25 -0.41 -9.14 0.79
C GLY A 25 -0.74 -9.37 -0.68
N VAL A 26 -0.27 -10.47 -1.28
CA VAL A 26 -0.64 -10.85 -2.65
C VAL A 26 -2.15 -11.08 -2.73
N ARG A 27 -2.73 -11.90 -1.83
CA ARG A 27 -4.17 -12.17 -1.77
C ARG A 27 -5.00 -10.91 -1.58
N LEU A 28 -4.58 -10.05 -0.64
CA LEU A 28 -5.23 -8.78 -0.35
C LEU A 28 -5.27 -7.87 -1.59
N ALA A 29 -4.14 -7.76 -2.30
CA ALA A 29 -4.07 -6.93 -3.50
C ALA A 29 -4.86 -7.51 -4.67
N MET A 30 -4.81 -8.82 -4.87
CA MET A 30 -5.63 -9.48 -5.90
C MET A 30 -7.11 -9.22 -5.67
N LEU A 31 -7.61 -9.40 -4.44
CA LEU A 31 -8.99 -9.12 -4.08
C LEU A 31 -9.36 -7.65 -4.35
N GLY A 32 -8.54 -6.71 -3.88
CA GLY A 32 -8.81 -5.28 -4.06
C GLY A 32 -8.89 -4.84 -5.53
N LEU A 33 -8.01 -5.37 -6.38
CA LEU A 33 -8.02 -5.10 -7.82
C LEU A 33 -9.22 -5.76 -8.51
N GLN A 34 -9.55 -6.99 -8.14
CA GLN A 34 -10.71 -7.71 -8.66
C GLN A 34 -12.02 -6.98 -8.36
N GLU A 35 -12.20 -6.46 -7.15
CA GLU A 35 -13.37 -5.67 -6.76
C GLU A 35 -13.53 -4.38 -7.59
N LEU A 36 -12.43 -3.80 -8.05
CA LEU A 36 -12.44 -2.64 -8.93
C LEU A 36 -12.55 -3.00 -10.43
N GLY A 37 -12.53 -4.29 -10.78
CA GLY A 37 -12.53 -4.74 -12.18
C GLY A 37 -11.23 -4.43 -12.91
N ILE A 38 -10.10 -4.41 -12.20
CA ILE A 38 -8.77 -4.19 -12.76
C ILE A 38 -8.17 -5.55 -13.14
N GLU A 39 -8.11 -5.84 -14.42
CA GLU A 39 -7.60 -7.12 -14.92
C GLU A 39 -6.11 -7.09 -15.24
N ASP A 40 -5.59 -5.95 -15.68
CA ASP A 40 -4.17 -5.76 -15.98
C ASP A 40 -3.60 -4.53 -15.26
N PRO A 41 -3.09 -4.70 -14.03
CA PRO A 41 -2.54 -3.58 -13.26
C PRO A 41 -1.27 -2.96 -13.87
N ILE A 42 -0.63 -3.63 -14.84
CA ILE A 42 0.52 -3.07 -15.56
C ILE A 42 0.04 -2.11 -16.65
N ALA A 43 -0.91 -2.52 -17.46
CA ALA A 43 -1.50 -1.67 -18.50
C ALA A 43 -2.28 -0.51 -17.87
N GLU A 44 -2.99 -0.76 -16.78
CA GLU A 44 -3.88 0.20 -16.11
C GLU A 44 -3.19 1.01 -14.97
N ARG A 45 -1.86 0.97 -14.88
CA ARG A 45 -1.07 1.58 -13.77
C ARG A 45 -1.32 3.06 -13.50
N LYS A 46 -1.79 3.82 -14.49
CA LYS A 46 -2.13 5.24 -14.31
C LYS A 46 -3.51 5.48 -13.71
N ARG A 47 -4.33 4.45 -13.69
CA ARG A 47 -5.69 4.45 -13.16
C ARG A 47 -5.73 4.15 -11.67
N ILE A 48 -4.70 3.52 -11.13
CA ILE A 48 -4.71 2.97 -9.76
C ILE A 48 -3.86 3.84 -8.83
N VAL A 49 -4.44 4.23 -7.70
CA VAL A 49 -3.70 4.73 -6.52
C VAL A 49 -4.00 3.80 -5.36
N THR A 50 -2.95 3.35 -4.67
CA THR A 50 -3.06 2.42 -3.55
C THR A 50 -2.53 3.06 -2.27
N TYR A 51 -3.31 3.00 -1.20
CA TYR A 51 -2.89 3.37 0.14
C TYR A 51 -2.61 2.09 0.93
N VAL A 52 -1.44 2.02 1.60
CA VAL A 52 -1.09 0.94 2.53
C VAL A 52 -1.00 1.50 3.94
N GLU A 53 -1.38 0.71 4.94
CA GLU A 53 -1.53 1.16 6.32
C GLU A 53 -0.47 0.57 7.28
N ILE A 54 0.55 -0.09 6.72
CA ILE A 54 1.66 -0.69 7.46
C ILE A 54 2.92 -0.74 6.58
N ASP A 55 4.09 -0.67 7.20
CA ASP A 55 5.43 -0.75 6.57
C ASP A 55 6.06 -2.16 6.72
N ARG A 56 5.30 -3.21 6.40
CA ARG A 56 5.73 -4.62 6.51
C ARG A 56 5.65 -5.32 5.15
N CYS A 57 6.12 -6.57 5.12
CA CYS A 57 6.14 -7.45 3.94
C CYS A 57 4.87 -7.41 3.08
N VAL A 58 3.70 -7.23 3.71
CA VAL A 58 2.41 -7.05 3.02
C VAL A 58 2.45 -5.89 2.04
N THR A 59 3.10 -4.78 2.39
CA THR A 59 3.20 -3.59 1.55
C THR A 59 3.99 -3.85 0.28
N ASP A 60 5.09 -4.63 0.36
CA ASP A 60 5.89 -5.00 -0.81
C ASP A 60 5.06 -5.86 -1.78
N ALA A 61 4.30 -6.83 -1.24
CA ALA A 61 3.42 -7.66 -2.04
C ALA A 61 2.29 -6.86 -2.70
N VAL A 62 1.66 -5.94 -1.96
CA VAL A 62 0.64 -5.02 -2.51
C VAL A 62 1.23 -4.16 -3.62
N ALA A 63 2.41 -3.59 -3.41
CA ALA A 63 3.10 -2.77 -4.40
C ALA A 63 3.43 -3.55 -5.69
N LEU A 64 3.84 -4.81 -5.54
CA LEU A 64 4.13 -5.71 -6.65
C LEU A 64 2.87 -6.01 -7.47
N VAL A 65 1.80 -6.49 -6.82
CA VAL A 65 0.57 -6.93 -7.49
C VAL A 65 -0.17 -5.76 -8.12
N ALA A 66 -0.34 -4.64 -7.41
CA ALA A 66 -0.98 -3.44 -7.93
C ALA A 66 -0.07 -2.60 -8.85
N ASN A 67 1.17 -3.06 -9.08
CA ASN A 67 2.18 -2.35 -9.89
C ASN A 67 2.31 -0.86 -9.50
N CYS A 68 2.24 -0.57 -8.21
CA CYS A 68 2.32 0.78 -7.65
C CYS A 68 3.62 0.97 -6.86
N ARG A 69 4.17 2.19 -6.87
CA ARG A 69 5.43 2.54 -6.19
C ARG A 69 5.35 3.97 -5.64
N LEU A 70 6.05 4.24 -4.53
CA LEU A 70 6.18 5.58 -3.97
C LEU A 70 6.72 6.58 -5.00
N GLY A 71 7.82 6.25 -5.69
CA GLY A 71 8.44 7.11 -6.70
C GLY A 71 7.57 7.36 -7.94
N LYS A 72 6.53 6.56 -8.17
CA LYS A 72 5.50 6.79 -9.20
C LYS A 72 4.29 7.54 -8.67
N ARG A 73 4.27 7.87 -7.39
CA ARG A 73 3.16 8.53 -6.66
C ARG A 73 1.84 7.74 -6.71
N ALA A 74 1.90 6.48 -7.10
CA ALA A 74 0.76 5.55 -7.13
C ALA A 74 0.60 4.76 -5.83
N LEU A 75 1.67 4.63 -5.02
CA LEU A 75 1.63 4.06 -3.69
C LEU A 75 1.68 5.18 -2.65
N LYS A 76 0.81 5.13 -1.66
CA LYS A 76 0.73 6.05 -0.52
C LYS A 76 0.85 5.26 0.76
N PHE A 77 1.67 5.73 1.69
CA PHE A 77 1.80 5.14 3.01
C PHE A 77 1.05 5.97 4.05
N ARG A 78 0.29 5.29 4.90
CA ARG A 78 -0.35 5.82 6.11
C ARG A 78 0.04 4.92 7.26
N ASP A 79 0.85 5.40 8.17
CA ASP A 79 1.36 4.62 9.29
C ASP A 79 0.30 4.45 10.39
N TRP A 80 -0.56 3.45 10.20
CA TRP A 80 -1.59 3.08 11.16
C TRP A 80 -1.32 1.72 11.81
N GLY A 81 -0.25 1.03 11.42
CA GLY A 81 0.12 -0.29 11.92
C GLY A 81 -0.89 -1.40 11.58
N LYS A 82 -1.74 -1.19 10.57
CA LYS A 82 -2.81 -2.13 10.18
C LYS A 82 -2.45 -2.88 8.92
N VAL A 83 -2.67 -4.19 8.91
CA VAL A 83 -2.53 -5.02 7.70
C VAL A 83 -3.73 -4.77 6.80
N ALA A 84 -3.69 -3.65 6.10
CA ALA A 84 -4.76 -3.17 5.24
C ALA A 84 -4.22 -2.35 4.07
N ALA A 85 -4.97 -2.35 2.97
CA ALA A 85 -4.74 -1.44 1.86
C ALA A 85 -6.08 -0.97 1.26
N THR A 86 -6.06 0.26 0.72
CA THR A 86 -7.18 0.84 -0.02
C THR A 86 -6.77 1.06 -1.46
N PHE A 87 -7.52 0.51 -2.39
CA PHE A 87 -7.33 0.65 -3.82
C PHE A 87 -8.33 1.65 -4.36
N VAL A 88 -7.84 2.62 -5.10
CA VAL A 88 -8.65 3.71 -5.66
C VAL A 88 -8.55 3.66 -7.18
N ASP A 89 -9.67 3.54 -7.84
CA ASP A 89 -9.79 3.69 -9.28
C ASP A 89 -10.05 5.15 -9.63
N LEU A 90 -9.05 5.81 -10.17
CA LEU A 90 -9.11 7.23 -10.56
C LEU A 90 -10.08 7.51 -11.72
N GLN A 91 -10.42 6.50 -12.51
CA GLN A 91 -11.31 6.66 -13.65
C GLN A 91 -12.78 6.69 -13.22
N THR A 92 -13.14 5.82 -12.27
CA THR A 92 -14.53 5.70 -11.78
C THR A 92 -14.76 6.41 -10.46
N GLY A 93 -13.71 6.76 -9.73
CA GLY A 93 -13.78 7.31 -8.37
C GLY A 93 -14.14 6.25 -7.31
N ARG A 94 -14.31 4.98 -7.69
CA ARG A 94 -14.57 3.89 -6.73
C ARG A 94 -13.33 3.57 -5.92
N ALA A 95 -13.53 3.26 -4.66
CA ALA A 95 -12.44 2.81 -3.80
C ALA A 95 -12.90 1.68 -2.87
N VAL A 96 -12.04 0.68 -2.69
CA VAL A 96 -12.26 -0.44 -1.78
C VAL A 96 -11.08 -0.59 -0.83
N ARG A 97 -11.39 -0.70 0.45
CA ARG A 97 -10.42 -1.00 1.51
C ARG A 97 -10.54 -2.48 1.87
N ILE A 98 -9.42 -3.19 1.84
CA ILE A 98 -9.29 -4.58 2.23
C ILE A 98 -8.39 -4.63 3.46
N ALA A 99 -8.86 -5.25 4.54
CA ALA A 99 -8.12 -5.39 5.79
C ALA A 99 -8.06 -6.85 6.21
N ALA A 100 -6.90 -7.32 6.64
CA ALA A 100 -6.77 -8.67 7.16
C ALA A 100 -7.50 -8.81 8.50
N LYS A 101 -8.32 -9.85 8.63
CA LYS A 101 -8.98 -10.21 9.88
C LYS A 101 -7.99 -10.75 10.88
N GLU A 102 -8.09 -10.33 12.12
CA GLU A 102 -7.26 -10.89 13.21
C GLU A 102 -7.55 -12.38 13.41
N SER A 103 -8.80 -12.81 13.22
CA SER A 103 -9.22 -14.22 13.27
C SER A 103 -8.55 -15.10 12.20
N SER A 104 -8.04 -14.55 11.11
CA SER A 104 -7.33 -15.32 10.08
C SER A 104 -6.11 -16.06 10.62
N LYS A 105 -5.45 -15.50 11.63
CA LYS A 105 -4.30 -16.13 12.31
C LYS A 105 -4.70 -17.39 13.07
N GLN A 106 -5.87 -17.37 13.68
CA GLN A 106 -6.43 -18.53 14.36
C GLN A 106 -6.87 -19.60 13.34
N ALA A 107 -7.61 -19.21 12.31
CA ALA A 107 -8.02 -20.10 11.23
C ALA A 107 -6.81 -20.80 10.57
N ALA A 108 -5.72 -20.08 10.36
CA ALA A 108 -4.49 -20.66 9.82
C ALA A 108 -3.87 -21.71 10.75
N ARG A 109 -3.90 -21.48 12.06
CA ARG A 109 -3.38 -22.39 13.07
C ARG A 109 -4.22 -23.66 13.18
N GLU A 110 -5.54 -23.51 13.10
CA GLU A 110 -6.49 -24.64 13.12
C GLU A 110 -6.37 -25.50 11.86
N MET A 111 -6.08 -24.88 10.70
CA MET A 111 -5.94 -25.61 9.43
C MET A 111 -4.68 -26.46 9.37
N PHE A 112 -3.57 -26.00 9.98
CA PHE A 112 -2.28 -26.69 9.99
C PHE A 112 -1.64 -26.70 11.38
N PRO A 113 -2.24 -27.39 12.36
CA PRO A 113 -1.81 -27.34 13.76
C PRO A 113 -0.39 -27.90 13.99
N GLU A 114 0.01 -28.87 13.18
CA GLU A 114 1.31 -29.55 13.30
C GLU A 114 2.46 -28.80 12.62
N MET A 115 2.15 -27.72 11.87
CA MET A 115 3.18 -26.98 11.16
C MET A 115 3.79 -25.87 12.01
N ALA A 116 5.07 -25.56 11.76
CA ALA A 116 5.67 -24.35 12.27
C ALA A 116 4.82 -23.14 11.86
N LYS A 117 4.68 -22.16 12.76
CA LYS A 117 3.74 -21.02 12.62
C LYS A 117 3.79 -20.35 11.26
N ASP A 118 4.99 -19.96 10.80
CA ASP A 118 5.12 -19.22 9.53
C ASP A 118 4.75 -20.10 8.32
N ALA A 119 5.24 -21.34 8.29
CA ALA A 119 4.92 -22.28 7.21
C ALA A 119 3.43 -22.64 7.16
N GLY A 120 2.81 -22.85 8.34
CA GLY A 120 1.36 -23.09 8.45
C GLY A 120 0.56 -21.90 7.96
N GLN A 121 0.93 -20.67 8.35
CA GLN A 121 0.28 -19.45 7.88
C GLN A 121 0.45 -19.24 6.37
N GLN A 122 1.63 -19.48 5.80
CA GLN A 122 1.85 -19.37 4.36
C GLN A 122 0.88 -20.29 3.59
N ARG A 123 0.79 -21.56 3.98
CA ARG A 123 -0.11 -22.53 3.33
C ARG A 123 -1.58 -22.18 3.53
N ALA A 124 -1.96 -21.80 4.76
CA ALA A 124 -3.33 -21.45 5.07
C ALA A 124 -3.79 -20.21 4.32
N TYR A 125 -2.99 -19.15 4.29
CA TYR A 125 -3.34 -17.91 3.59
C TYR A 125 -3.41 -18.09 2.07
N ALA A 126 -2.72 -19.08 1.51
CA ALA A 126 -2.88 -19.44 0.11
C ALA A 126 -4.19 -20.21 -0.17
N ALA A 127 -4.73 -20.96 0.81
CA ALA A 127 -5.84 -21.88 0.64
C ALA A 127 -7.19 -21.38 1.19
N LEU A 128 -7.17 -20.58 2.27
CA LEU A 128 -8.38 -20.04 2.88
C LEU A 128 -9.14 -19.10 1.95
N SER A 129 -10.45 -19.02 2.08
CA SER A 129 -11.27 -18.10 1.29
C SER A 129 -11.04 -16.63 1.70
N ASP A 130 -11.37 -15.70 0.80
CA ASP A 130 -11.21 -14.27 1.05
C ASP A 130 -12.08 -13.79 2.23
N GLU A 131 -13.27 -14.40 2.43
CA GLU A 131 -14.17 -14.07 3.54
C GLU A 131 -13.58 -14.45 4.91
N VAL A 132 -12.73 -15.47 4.96
CA VAL A 132 -12.02 -15.86 6.18
C VAL A 132 -10.83 -14.96 6.42
N LEU A 133 -10.16 -14.54 5.36
CA LEU A 133 -8.94 -13.76 5.45
C LEU A 133 -9.17 -12.26 5.66
N PHE A 134 -10.22 -11.70 5.05
CA PHE A 134 -10.34 -10.25 4.90
C PHE A 134 -11.71 -9.71 5.25
N ASP A 135 -11.70 -8.47 5.76
CA ASP A 135 -12.84 -7.56 5.74
C ASP A 135 -12.73 -6.65 4.51
N LYS A 136 -13.83 -6.52 3.78
CA LYS A 136 -13.97 -5.66 2.62
C LYS A 136 -14.92 -4.51 2.93
N GLN A 137 -14.47 -3.29 2.62
CA GLN A 137 -15.28 -2.08 2.82
C GLN A 137 -15.16 -1.16 1.60
N TRP A 138 -16.29 -0.82 0.99
CA TRP A 138 -16.36 0.27 0.02
C TRP A 138 -16.21 1.59 0.74
N VAL A 139 -15.31 2.45 0.25
CA VAL A 139 -14.97 3.72 0.88
C VAL A 139 -14.94 4.84 -0.15
N LYS A 140 -15.08 6.08 0.31
CA LYS A 140 -14.80 7.26 -0.51
C LYS A 140 -13.42 7.80 -0.14
N VAL A 141 -12.57 8.00 -1.15
CA VAL A 141 -11.23 8.58 -0.98
C VAL A 141 -11.10 9.80 -1.87
N GLU A 142 -10.84 10.94 -1.28
CA GLU A 142 -10.53 12.17 -2.00
C GLU A 142 -9.02 12.26 -2.21
N VAL A 143 -8.57 11.88 -3.42
CA VAL A 143 -7.18 12.01 -3.80
C VAL A 143 -6.93 13.46 -4.21
N GLN A 144 -6.10 14.16 -3.43
CA GLN A 144 -5.78 15.56 -3.74
C GLN A 144 -5.06 15.66 -5.09
N PRO A 145 -5.28 16.73 -5.88
CA PRO A 145 -4.64 16.89 -7.20
C PRO A 145 -3.11 16.73 -7.14
N GLU A 146 -2.47 17.29 -6.11
CA GLU A 146 -1.03 17.18 -5.88
C GLU A 146 -0.55 15.77 -5.51
N ASP A 147 -1.47 14.85 -5.17
CA ASP A 147 -1.18 13.44 -4.86
C ASP A 147 -1.36 12.51 -6.05
N LEU A 148 -1.93 13.00 -7.14
CA LEU A 148 -2.14 12.19 -8.34
C LEU A 148 -0.81 11.77 -8.99
N PRO A 149 -0.76 10.56 -9.56
CA PRO A 149 0.36 10.16 -10.43
C PRO A 149 0.53 11.14 -11.58
N GLY A 150 1.78 11.60 -11.79
CA GLY A 150 2.08 12.53 -12.88
C GLY A 150 1.76 14.00 -12.60
N PHE A 151 1.26 14.36 -11.41
CA PHE A 151 1.07 15.76 -11.04
C PHE A 151 2.38 16.57 -11.23
N LYS A 152 2.24 17.72 -11.86
CA LYS A 152 3.31 18.70 -12.05
C LYS A 152 2.87 19.99 -11.38
N GLY A 153 3.64 20.47 -10.43
CA GLY A 153 3.40 21.73 -9.73
C GLY A 153 4.67 22.55 -9.63
N PRO A 154 4.56 23.83 -9.27
CA PRO A 154 5.71 24.66 -9.01
C PRO A 154 6.56 24.08 -7.87
N ARG A 155 7.86 24.30 -7.96
CA ARG A 155 8.80 24.08 -6.86
C ARG A 155 8.99 25.41 -6.15
N VAL A 156 8.89 25.40 -4.83
CA VAL A 156 9.17 26.55 -3.97
C VAL A 156 10.43 26.30 -3.15
N VAL A 157 11.01 27.34 -2.58
CA VAL A 157 12.21 27.25 -1.74
C VAL A 157 11.81 27.54 -0.29
N CYS A 158 12.32 26.72 0.63
CA CYS A 158 12.14 26.96 2.05
C CYS A 158 12.87 28.24 2.48
N ALA A 159 12.15 29.15 3.13
CA ALA A 159 12.71 30.42 3.58
C ALA A 159 13.72 30.28 4.73
N GLU A 160 13.87 29.10 5.33
CA GLU A 160 14.79 28.84 6.42
C GLU A 160 16.04 28.05 5.98
N CYS A 161 15.87 26.85 5.42
CA CYS A 161 17.01 26.00 5.03
C CYS A 161 17.44 26.13 3.57
N GLY A 162 16.70 26.85 2.73
CA GLY A 162 17.02 27.03 1.31
C GLY A 162 16.74 25.80 0.43
N GLU A 163 16.24 24.71 0.99
CA GLU A 163 15.94 23.50 0.22
C GLU A 163 14.65 23.63 -0.60
N GLY A 164 14.64 22.98 -1.77
CA GLY A 164 13.48 23.02 -2.65
C GLY A 164 12.37 22.04 -2.24
N ILE A 165 11.15 22.54 -2.20
CA ILE A 165 9.94 21.81 -1.83
C ILE A 165 9.11 21.58 -3.09
N ASN A 166 8.68 20.34 -3.32
CA ASN A 166 7.86 19.96 -4.47
C ASN A 166 6.43 19.60 -4.05
N PHE A 167 5.53 19.59 -5.02
CA PHE A 167 4.21 18.99 -4.92
C PHE A 167 3.32 19.59 -3.82
N LYS A 168 3.40 20.89 -3.59
CA LYS A 168 2.64 21.59 -2.54
C LYS A 168 2.83 20.98 -1.16
N ARG A 169 4.09 20.63 -0.83
CA ARG A 169 4.43 20.11 0.51
C ARG A 169 4.96 21.17 1.46
N GLU A 170 4.97 22.42 1.01
CA GLU A 170 5.27 23.58 1.85
C GLU A 170 4.19 23.80 2.91
N VAL A 171 4.61 24.39 4.01
CA VAL A 171 3.77 24.89 5.10
C VAL A 171 3.97 26.39 5.19
N VAL A 172 2.90 27.17 5.31
CA VAL A 172 3.00 28.61 5.54
C VAL A 172 2.84 28.89 7.04
N VAL A 173 3.88 29.41 7.66
CA VAL A 173 3.90 29.81 9.06
C VAL A 173 4.25 31.29 9.13
N GLU A 174 3.37 32.10 9.69
CA GLU A 174 3.56 33.58 9.82
C GLU A 174 3.96 34.27 8.49
N GLY A 175 3.36 33.84 7.39
CA GLY A 175 3.65 34.36 6.06
C GLY A 175 4.93 33.85 5.42
N ARG A 176 5.72 32.99 6.09
CA ARG A 176 6.95 32.37 5.56
C ARG A 176 6.64 30.99 4.97
N THR A 177 7.15 30.72 3.79
CA THR A 177 7.08 29.39 3.18
C THR A 177 8.18 28.49 3.73
N LEU A 178 7.81 27.46 4.48
CA LEU A 178 8.74 26.53 5.12
C LEU A 178 8.56 25.10 4.62
N CYS A 179 9.63 24.31 4.64
CA CYS A 179 9.49 22.87 4.53
C CYS A 179 8.95 22.28 5.85
N ARG A 180 8.39 21.07 5.82
CA ARG A 180 7.85 20.39 7.01
C ARG A 180 8.89 20.22 8.11
N ALA A 181 10.13 19.93 7.76
CA ALA A 181 11.22 19.83 8.73
C ALA A 181 11.45 21.14 9.50
N CYS A 182 11.47 22.28 8.80
CA CYS A 182 11.62 23.60 9.42
C CYS A 182 10.36 24.09 10.13
N SER A 183 9.18 23.54 9.76
CA SER A 183 7.92 23.85 10.46
C SER A 183 7.67 22.97 11.69
N GLY A 184 8.62 22.10 12.08
CA GLY A 184 8.55 21.31 13.31
C GLY A 184 8.39 19.79 13.12
N GLU A 185 8.23 19.28 11.89
CA GLU A 185 8.09 17.83 11.61
C GLU A 185 9.46 17.14 11.41
N ARG A 186 10.55 17.69 11.94
CA ARG A 186 11.91 17.14 11.75
C ARG A 186 12.08 15.83 12.54
N TYR A 187 12.49 14.75 11.84
CA TYR A 187 12.77 13.44 12.44
C TYR A 187 14.25 13.23 12.79
N TYR A 188 15.11 14.22 12.52
CA TYR A 188 16.55 14.19 12.79
C TYR A 188 17.01 15.46 13.51
N GLN A 189 18.15 15.38 14.17
CA GLN A 189 18.86 16.52 14.74
C GLN A 189 20.16 16.75 13.97
N ALA A 190 20.44 18.00 13.57
CA ALA A 190 21.72 18.36 13.00
C ALA A 190 22.83 18.25 14.07
N LEU A 191 24.00 17.74 13.69
CA LEU A 191 25.17 17.62 14.55
C LEU A 191 26.02 18.90 14.51
#